data_994403ce2133aee2463c47709e79363b
#
_entry.id   994403ce2133aee2463c47709e79363b
#
_cell.length_a   1.000
_cell.length_b   1.000
_cell.length_c   1.000
_cell.angle_alpha   90.00
_cell.angle_beta   90.00
_cell.angle_gamma   90.00
#
_symmetry.space_group_name_H-M   'P 1'
#
loop_
_entity.id
_entity.type
_entity.pdbx_description
1 polymer ?
#
loop_
_entity_poly.entity_id
_entity_poly.type
_entity_poly.pdbx_seq_one_letter_code
_entity_poly.pdbx_strand_id
1 'polypeptide(L)'
;DVCSSDLYKEKPVREPKPAKEKPVRVSKPIEIITDPAEIKEIEERASVFLHDVFASMDLGEVQITSKYNTTDGCLEVDFEGQDMGILIGKRGQTLDSLQYLTSLVVNKGKSDYIRVKLDTEDYRRRRKETLENLARGIAYKVKKTRKPVVLEPMNPYERRIIHSALQGNKFVETVSEGEEPYRHVVVKLKRY
;
A
#
# COMPACT_ATOMS: atom_id res chain seq x y z
N ASP A 1 49.06 -23.20 -42.21
CA ASP A 1 48.24 -22.02 -42.58
C ASP A 1 46.79 -22.37 -42.58
N VAL A 2 46.15 -22.27 -41.43
CA VAL A 2 44.70 -22.40 -41.35
C VAL A 2 44.19 -21.16 -40.62
N CYS A 3 43.64 -20.24 -41.39
CA CYS A 3 42.97 -19.02 -40.94
C CYS A 3 41.72 -19.40 -40.13
N SER A 4 41.71 -19.03 -38.86
CA SER A 4 40.58 -19.14 -37.96
C SER A 4 39.76 -17.84 -38.02
N SER A 5 38.75 -17.82 -38.85
CA SER A 5 37.75 -16.75 -38.90
C SER A 5 36.37 -17.37 -38.93
N ASP A 6 35.79 -17.60 -37.76
CA ASP A 6 34.33 -17.81 -37.59
C ASP A 6 33.96 -17.98 -36.14
N LEU A 7 33.73 -16.87 -35.42
CA LEU A 7 33.06 -16.89 -34.14
C LEU A 7 32.40 -15.55 -33.76
N TYR A 8 31.57 -14.98 -34.65
CA TYR A 8 30.56 -14.03 -34.24
C TYR A 8 29.24 -14.40 -34.87
N LYS A 9 28.54 -15.37 -34.26
CA LYS A 9 27.11 -15.57 -34.51
C LYS A 9 26.34 -14.49 -33.80
N GLU A 10 25.85 -13.50 -34.53
CA GLU A 10 24.87 -12.52 -34.06
C GLU A 10 23.62 -13.23 -33.53
N LYS A 11 23.27 -12.95 -32.29
CA LYS A 11 22.01 -13.42 -31.72
C LYS A 11 20.86 -12.70 -32.42
N PRO A 12 19.80 -13.40 -32.84
CA PRO A 12 18.67 -12.74 -33.49
C PRO A 12 18.03 -11.73 -32.55
N VAL A 13 17.90 -10.51 -33.04
CA VAL A 13 17.16 -9.42 -32.38
C VAL A 13 15.70 -9.88 -32.23
N ARG A 14 15.26 -10.16 -31.01
CA ARG A 14 13.86 -10.44 -30.74
C ARG A 14 13.05 -9.15 -30.90
N GLU A 15 12.21 -9.10 -31.89
CA GLU A 15 11.21 -8.05 -32.04
C GLU A 15 10.37 -7.92 -30.78
N PRO A 16 10.09 -6.68 -30.30
CA PRO A 16 9.24 -6.48 -29.14
C PRO A 16 7.83 -6.96 -29.47
N LYS A 17 7.35 -7.99 -28.76
CA LYS A 17 5.97 -8.44 -28.86
C LYS A 17 5.05 -7.26 -28.52
N PRO A 18 3.97 -7.03 -29.31
CA PRO A 18 3.03 -5.96 -29.02
C PRO A 18 2.46 -6.13 -27.59
N ALA A 19 2.57 -5.07 -26.81
CA ALA A 19 2.01 -5.03 -25.48
C ALA A 19 0.51 -5.33 -25.57
N LYS A 20 0.07 -6.45 -25.00
CA LYS A 20 -1.35 -6.74 -24.85
C LYS A 20 -1.93 -5.64 -23.98
N GLU A 21 -2.77 -4.80 -24.56
CA GLU A 21 -3.57 -3.82 -23.84
C GLU A 21 -4.35 -4.56 -22.76
N LYS A 22 -4.01 -4.27 -21.51
CA LYS A 22 -4.79 -4.77 -20.38
C LYS A 22 -6.15 -4.11 -20.48
N PRO A 23 -7.27 -4.88 -20.40
CA PRO A 23 -8.59 -4.28 -20.42
C PRO A 23 -8.65 -3.21 -19.34
N VAL A 24 -8.97 -1.99 -19.74
CA VAL A 24 -9.27 -0.89 -18.82
C VAL A 24 -10.42 -1.38 -17.95
N ARG A 25 -10.13 -1.70 -16.69
CA ARG A 25 -11.18 -1.96 -15.71
C ARG A 25 -11.92 -0.65 -15.52
N VAL A 26 -13.03 -0.52 -16.21
CA VAL A 26 -14.02 0.53 -15.94
C VAL A 26 -14.46 0.29 -14.51
N SER A 27 -14.01 1.13 -13.60
CA SER A 27 -14.48 1.12 -12.22
C SER A 27 -15.97 1.44 -12.28
N LYS A 28 -16.83 0.47 -11.88
CA LYS A 28 -18.24 0.76 -11.69
C LYS A 28 -18.36 1.98 -10.77
N PRO A 29 -19.29 2.90 -11.03
CA PRO A 29 -19.54 4.00 -10.10
C PRO A 29 -19.82 3.39 -8.72
N ILE A 30 -19.23 3.99 -7.69
CA ILE A 30 -19.44 3.56 -6.31
C ILE A 30 -20.89 3.91 -5.98
N GLU A 31 -21.73 2.92 -5.78
CA GLU A 31 -23.09 3.14 -5.33
C GLU A 31 -23.04 3.54 -3.86
N ILE A 32 -23.59 4.73 -3.56
CA ILE A 32 -23.61 5.28 -2.21
C ILE A 32 -24.86 4.76 -1.54
N ILE A 33 -24.67 4.07 -0.41
CA ILE A 33 -25.79 3.59 0.40
C ILE A 33 -26.38 4.78 1.15
N THR A 34 -27.69 4.97 1.00
CA THR A 34 -28.45 6.05 1.65
C THR A 34 -29.47 5.53 2.66
N ASP A 35 -29.73 4.21 2.68
CA ASP A 35 -30.66 3.60 3.63
C ASP A 35 -30.01 3.52 5.01
N PRO A 36 -30.58 4.20 6.04
CA PRO A 36 -30.04 4.19 7.40
C PRO A 36 -30.03 2.79 8.04
N ALA A 37 -30.96 1.92 7.67
CA ALA A 37 -31.03 0.57 8.21
C ALA A 37 -29.87 -0.28 7.67
N GLU A 38 -29.56 -0.17 6.39
CA GLU A 38 -28.44 -0.85 5.77
C GLU A 38 -27.08 -0.35 6.29
N ILE A 39 -26.94 0.96 6.46
CA ILE A 39 -25.74 1.57 7.05
C ILE A 39 -25.48 1.00 8.44
N LYS A 40 -26.51 0.96 9.28
CA LYS A 40 -26.39 0.44 10.64
C LYS A 40 -26.01 -1.04 10.66
N GLU A 41 -26.57 -1.84 9.77
CA GLU A 41 -26.20 -3.26 9.63
C GLU A 41 -24.72 -3.44 9.26
N ILE A 42 -24.20 -2.61 8.38
CA ILE A 42 -22.82 -2.64 7.93
C ILE A 42 -21.86 -2.25 9.06
N GLU A 43 -22.19 -1.20 9.80
CA GLU A 43 -21.43 -0.72 10.95
C GLU A 43 -21.41 -1.79 12.07
N GLU A 44 -22.54 -2.42 12.35
CA GLU A 44 -22.66 -3.48 13.35
C GLU A 44 -21.87 -4.73 12.95
N ARG A 45 -21.96 -5.18 11.70
CA ARG A 45 -21.17 -6.32 11.20
C ARG A 45 -19.67 -6.09 11.34
N ALA A 46 -19.19 -4.88 11.01
CA ALA A 46 -17.78 -4.56 11.16
C ALA A 46 -17.35 -4.55 12.63
N SER A 47 -18.16 -3.92 13.50
CA SER A 47 -17.88 -3.83 14.94
C SER A 47 -17.85 -5.20 15.61
N VAL A 48 -18.84 -6.05 15.36
CA VAL A 48 -18.91 -7.41 15.93
C VAL A 48 -17.70 -8.23 15.50
N PHE A 49 -17.37 -8.22 14.21
CA PHE A 49 -16.19 -8.94 13.71
C PHE A 49 -14.89 -8.48 14.36
N LEU A 50 -14.70 -7.18 14.48
CA LEU A 50 -13.48 -6.63 15.08
C LEU A 50 -13.41 -6.91 16.57
N HIS A 51 -14.54 -6.84 17.30
CA HIS A 51 -14.61 -7.22 18.71
C HIS A 51 -14.23 -8.69 18.93
N ASP A 52 -14.73 -9.60 18.10
CA ASP A 52 -14.41 -11.03 18.20
C ASP A 52 -12.91 -11.28 17.94
N VAL A 53 -12.33 -10.59 16.94
CA VAL A 53 -10.90 -10.70 16.63
C VAL A 53 -10.06 -10.14 17.78
N PHE A 54 -10.38 -8.97 18.30
CA PHE A 54 -9.62 -8.35 19.40
C PHE A 54 -9.72 -9.15 20.69
N ALA A 55 -10.89 -9.69 21.00
CA ALA A 55 -11.08 -10.62 22.13
C ALA A 55 -10.22 -11.89 21.97
N SER A 56 -10.12 -12.43 20.76
CA SER A 56 -9.29 -13.60 20.47
C SER A 56 -7.78 -13.32 20.56
N MET A 57 -7.37 -12.06 20.42
CA MET A 57 -5.99 -11.62 20.56
C MET A 57 -5.60 -11.23 21.99
N ASP A 58 -6.52 -11.38 22.94
CA ASP A 58 -6.34 -10.99 24.36
C ASP A 58 -5.90 -9.52 24.52
N LEU A 59 -6.40 -8.69 23.63
CA LEU A 59 -6.23 -7.25 23.72
C LEU A 59 -7.26 -6.73 24.73
N GLY A 60 -6.83 -5.88 25.65
CA GLY A 60 -7.70 -5.26 26.65
C GLY A 60 -8.87 -4.50 26.03
N GLU A 61 -9.47 -3.60 26.76
CA GLU A 61 -10.59 -2.80 26.23
C GLU A 61 -10.14 -1.95 25.03
N VAL A 62 -10.70 -2.26 23.86
CA VAL A 62 -10.53 -1.50 22.63
C VAL A 62 -11.85 -0.83 22.28
N GLN A 63 -11.85 0.48 22.19
CA GLN A 63 -13.01 1.24 21.73
C GLN A 63 -13.01 1.24 20.20
N ILE A 64 -14.14 0.80 19.60
CA ILE A 64 -14.32 0.76 18.16
C ILE A 64 -15.37 1.80 17.80
N THR A 65 -15.02 2.71 16.91
CA THR A 65 -15.94 3.71 16.34
C THR A 65 -16.07 3.45 14.85
N SER A 66 -17.26 3.04 14.41
CA SER A 66 -17.57 2.83 12.99
C SER A 66 -18.51 3.92 12.49
N LYS A 67 -18.22 4.49 11.33
CA LYS A 67 -19.02 5.52 10.71
C LYS A 67 -19.03 5.36 9.19
N TYR A 68 -20.20 5.25 8.60
CA TYR A 68 -20.32 5.26 7.16
C TYR A 68 -20.31 6.69 6.60
N ASN A 69 -19.34 6.97 5.73
CA ASN A 69 -19.21 8.25 5.05
C ASN A 69 -20.01 8.22 3.74
N THR A 70 -21.16 8.88 3.71
CA THR A 70 -22.04 8.94 2.54
C THR A 70 -21.46 9.76 1.39
N THR A 71 -20.47 10.62 1.64
CA THR A 71 -19.82 11.40 0.57
C THR A 71 -18.87 10.54 -0.25
N ASP A 72 -18.11 9.68 0.41
CA ASP A 72 -17.07 8.84 -0.23
C ASP A 72 -17.54 7.40 -0.48
N GLY A 73 -18.73 7.01 -0.02
CA GLY A 73 -19.23 5.62 -0.07
C GLY A 73 -18.29 4.64 0.66
N CYS A 74 -17.84 5.01 1.84
CA CYS A 74 -16.80 4.29 2.56
C CYS A 74 -17.17 4.12 4.04
N LEU A 75 -17.00 2.91 4.56
CA LEU A 75 -17.06 2.65 5.99
C LEU A 75 -15.71 3.00 6.61
N GLU A 76 -15.68 4.00 7.46
CA GLU A 76 -14.51 4.40 8.25
C GLU A 76 -14.63 3.81 9.64
N VAL A 77 -13.61 3.09 10.07
CA VAL A 77 -13.56 2.45 11.39
C VAL A 77 -12.26 2.84 12.06
N ASP A 78 -12.39 3.54 13.16
CA ASP A 78 -11.28 3.88 14.04
C ASP A 78 -11.35 3.07 15.33
N PHE A 79 -10.20 2.71 15.85
CA PHE A 79 -10.12 2.01 17.12
C PHE A 79 -9.00 2.59 17.98
N GLU A 80 -9.30 2.71 19.27
CA GLU A 80 -8.44 3.27 20.30
C GLU A 80 -8.34 2.34 21.50
N GLY A 81 -7.15 2.24 22.09
CA GLY A 81 -6.93 1.38 23.25
C GLY A 81 -5.48 1.38 23.70
N GLN A 82 -5.16 0.50 24.61
CA GLN A 82 -3.80 0.25 25.02
C GLN A 82 -3.02 -0.49 23.94
N ASP A 83 -2.03 -0.90 23.78
CA ASP A 83 -1.30 -1.80 22.84
C ASP A 83 -1.68 -1.75 21.35
N MET A 84 -2.12 -0.60 20.85
CA MET A 84 -2.47 -0.41 19.43
C MET A 84 -1.33 -0.77 18.47
N GLY A 85 -0.10 -0.77 18.96
CA GLY A 85 1.07 -1.23 18.21
C GLY A 85 0.96 -2.67 17.68
N ILE A 86 0.26 -3.55 18.39
CA ILE A 86 0.02 -4.94 17.98
C ILE A 86 -0.93 -4.97 16.77
N LEU A 87 -1.99 -4.15 16.81
CA LEU A 87 -2.98 -4.04 15.73
C LEU A 87 -2.43 -3.33 14.50
N ILE A 88 -1.50 -2.42 14.67
CA ILE A 88 -0.75 -1.82 13.56
C ILE A 88 0.19 -2.87 12.95
N GLY A 89 0.96 -3.55 13.81
CA GLY A 89 1.96 -4.50 13.39
C GLY A 89 3.16 -3.86 12.68
N LYS A 90 4.01 -4.70 12.10
CA LYS A 90 5.20 -4.23 11.39
C LYS A 90 4.80 -3.40 10.17
N ARG A 91 5.00 -2.07 10.24
CA ARG A 91 4.72 -1.13 9.14
C ARG A 91 3.26 -1.12 8.68
N GLY A 92 2.32 -1.38 9.57
CA GLY A 92 0.90 -1.39 9.25
C GLY A 92 0.41 -2.65 8.55
N GLN A 93 1.20 -3.72 8.49
CA GLN A 93 0.79 -4.97 7.82
C GLN A 93 -0.40 -5.65 8.51
N THR A 94 -0.44 -5.65 9.84
CA THR A 94 -1.57 -6.20 10.59
C THR A 94 -2.82 -5.36 10.33
N LEU A 95 -2.70 -4.05 10.37
CA LEU A 95 -3.79 -3.12 10.09
C LEU A 95 -4.35 -3.31 8.66
N ASP A 96 -3.48 -3.47 7.67
CA ASP A 96 -3.89 -3.73 6.28
C ASP A 96 -4.60 -5.10 6.14
N SER A 97 -4.13 -6.11 6.87
CA SER A 97 -4.76 -7.45 6.88
C SER A 97 -6.14 -7.41 7.55
N LEU A 98 -6.25 -6.72 8.70
CA LEU A 98 -7.53 -6.51 9.38
C LEU A 98 -8.52 -5.76 8.49
N GLN A 99 -8.08 -4.69 7.82
CA GLN A 99 -8.91 -3.96 6.87
C GLN A 99 -9.43 -4.86 5.76
N TYR A 100 -8.57 -5.72 5.20
CA TYR A 100 -8.97 -6.66 4.15
C TYR A 100 -10.02 -7.67 4.66
N LEU A 101 -9.81 -8.26 5.83
CA LEU A 101 -10.74 -9.22 6.42
C LEU A 101 -12.09 -8.55 6.76
N THR A 102 -12.06 -7.37 7.38
CA THR A 102 -13.28 -6.59 7.66
C THR A 102 -14.04 -6.28 6.38
N SER A 103 -13.33 -5.91 5.32
CA SER A 103 -13.92 -5.68 3.99
C SER A 103 -14.62 -6.94 3.45
N LEU A 104 -14.07 -8.13 3.63
CA LEU A 104 -14.73 -9.38 3.21
C LEU A 104 -15.99 -9.66 4.01
N VAL A 105 -15.97 -9.43 5.34
CA VAL A 105 -17.12 -9.65 6.22
C VAL A 105 -18.26 -8.68 5.91
N VAL A 106 -17.94 -7.42 5.75
CA VAL A 106 -18.92 -6.35 5.43
C VAL A 106 -19.60 -6.60 4.09
N ASN A 107 -18.83 -7.04 3.09
CA ASN A 107 -19.31 -7.26 1.72
C ASN A 107 -19.94 -8.64 1.50
N LYS A 108 -19.95 -9.52 2.51
CA LYS A 108 -20.52 -10.85 2.37
C LYS A 108 -22.03 -10.78 2.08
N GLY A 109 -22.44 -11.28 0.91
CA GLY A 109 -23.84 -11.29 0.49
C GLY A 109 -24.37 -9.96 -0.04
N LYS A 110 -23.53 -8.94 -0.21
CA LYS A 110 -23.90 -7.67 -0.84
C LYS A 110 -23.66 -7.73 -2.35
N SER A 111 -24.53 -7.06 -3.12
CA SER A 111 -24.37 -6.90 -4.59
C SER A 111 -23.29 -5.87 -4.91
N ASP A 112 -23.22 -4.82 -4.10
CA ASP A 112 -22.36 -3.67 -4.31
C ASP A 112 -21.23 -3.62 -3.31
N TYR A 113 -20.04 -3.29 -3.81
CA TYR A 113 -18.83 -3.32 -3.00
C TYR A 113 -18.67 -2.08 -2.14
N ILE A 114 -18.72 -2.26 -0.83
CA ILE A 114 -18.50 -1.23 0.17
C ILE A 114 -17.01 -1.15 0.47
N ARG A 115 -16.45 0.04 0.30
CA ARG A 115 -15.07 0.29 0.69
C ARG A 115 -14.98 0.41 2.21
N VAL A 116 -13.97 -0.23 2.80
CA VAL A 116 -13.69 -0.14 4.23
C VAL A 116 -12.32 0.49 4.43
N LYS A 117 -12.24 1.42 5.37
CA LYS A 117 -10.98 2.00 5.85
C LYS A 117 -10.87 1.75 7.34
N LEU A 118 -9.79 1.11 7.78
CA LEU A 118 -9.41 1.01 9.17
C LEU A 118 -8.23 1.93 9.46
N ASP A 119 -8.30 2.65 10.58
CA ASP A 119 -7.16 3.37 11.13
C ASP A 119 -7.15 3.29 12.66
N THR A 120 -6.05 3.64 13.26
CA THR A 120 -5.89 3.78 14.70
C THR A 120 -4.90 4.90 14.98
N GLU A 121 -5.28 5.85 15.85
CA GLU A 121 -4.43 6.98 16.24
C GLU A 121 -3.79 7.72 15.06
N ASP A 122 -4.49 7.89 13.95
CA ASP A 122 -3.92 8.50 12.73
C ASP A 122 -2.63 7.83 12.22
N TYR A 123 -2.48 6.53 12.40
CA TYR A 123 -1.26 5.81 12.03
C TYR A 123 -0.90 6.03 10.55
N ARG A 124 -1.88 5.94 9.64
CA ARG A 124 -1.61 6.08 8.20
C ARG A 124 -1.02 7.44 7.86
N ARG A 125 -1.49 8.52 8.48
CA ARG A 125 -0.96 9.87 8.30
C ARG A 125 0.46 9.98 8.86
N ARG A 126 0.68 9.55 10.10
CA ARG A 126 2.00 9.56 10.75
C ARG A 126 3.03 8.72 9.98
N ARG A 127 2.60 7.55 9.47
CA ARG A 127 3.46 6.67 8.66
C ARG A 127 3.87 7.32 7.35
N LYS A 128 2.93 7.97 6.65
CA LYS A 128 3.22 8.73 5.42
C LYS A 128 4.26 9.83 5.69
N GLU A 129 4.08 10.63 6.72
CA GLU A 129 5.03 11.68 7.10
C GLU A 129 6.43 11.11 7.41
N THR A 130 6.48 9.99 8.11
CA THR A 130 7.74 9.28 8.41
C THR A 130 8.46 8.84 7.13
N LEU A 131 7.73 8.29 6.16
CA LEU A 131 8.29 7.87 4.87
C LEU A 131 8.77 9.05 4.02
N GLU A 132 8.04 10.16 4.02
CA GLU A 132 8.45 11.40 3.34
C GLU A 132 9.73 11.98 3.95
N ASN A 133 9.84 11.99 5.29
CA ASN A 133 11.04 12.43 6.01
C ASN A 133 12.23 11.50 5.73
N LEU A 134 12.01 10.19 5.74
CA LEU A 134 13.00 9.19 5.36
C LEU A 134 13.51 9.44 3.94
N ALA A 135 12.61 9.64 2.98
CA ALA A 135 12.97 9.92 1.59
C ALA A 135 13.87 11.15 1.48
N ARG A 136 13.52 12.25 2.14
CA ARG A 136 14.33 13.48 2.17
C ARG A 136 15.72 13.25 2.76
N GLY A 137 15.80 12.54 3.89
CA GLY A 137 17.07 12.20 4.53
C GLY A 137 17.97 11.34 3.65
N ILE A 138 17.40 10.35 2.97
CA ILE A 138 18.14 9.49 2.04
C ILE A 138 18.60 10.25 0.81
N ALA A 139 17.77 11.12 0.23
CA ALA A 139 18.18 11.96 -0.89
C ALA A 139 19.41 12.83 -0.54
N TYR A 140 19.41 13.41 0.66
CA TYR A 140 20.57 14.16 1.17
C TYR A 140 21.80 13.27 1.30
N LYS A 141 21.66 12.05 1.87
CA LYS A 141 22.75 11.08 2.02
C LYS A 141 23.33 10.68 0.65
N VAL A 142 22.48 10.34 -0.31
CA VAL A 142 22.91 9.97 -1.69
C VAL A 142 23.63 11.13 -2.36
N LYS A 143 23.12 12.36 -2.24
CA LYS A 143 23.78 13.57 -2.76
C LYS A 143 25.18 13.76 -2.19
N LYS A 144 25.35 13.53 -0.87
CA LYS A 144 26.63 13.71 -0.17
C LYS A 144 27.63 12.58 -0.48
N THR A 145 27.18 11.34 -0.43
CA THR A 145 28.05 10.16 -0.56
C THR A 145 28.29 9.72 -2.00
N ARG A 146 27.47 10.17 -2.93
CA ARG A 146 27.46 9.75 -4.34
C ARG A 146 27.18 8.24 -4.53
N LYS A 147 26.79 7.53 -3.48
CA LYS A 147 26.49 6.09 -3.50
C LYS A 147 24.99 5.88 -3.49
N PRO A 148 24.46 4.90 -4.26
CA PRO A 148 23.05 4.54 -4.18
C PRO A 148 22.72 3.97 -2.79
N VAL A 149 21.49 4.17 -2.36
CA VAL A 149 20.96 3.62 -1.10
C VAL A 149 19.76 2.75 -1.43
N VAL A 150 19.83 1.50 -1.00
CA VAL A 150 18.75 0.51 -1.09
C VAL A 150 17.91 0.62 0.18
N LEU A 151 16.61 0.78 0.02
CA LEU A 151 15.66 0.78 1.13
C LEU A 151 15.20 -0.65 1.41
N GLU A 152 14.62 -0.85 2.57
CA GLU A 152 14.01 -2.12 2.91
C GLU A 152 12.75 -2.41 2.06
N PRO A 153 12.39 -3.68 1.88
CA PRO A 153 11.14 -4.05 1.21
C PRO A 153 9.92 -3.38 1.86
N MET A 154 9.02 -2.88 1.03
CA MET A 154 7.81 -2.20 1.46
C MET A 154 6.67 -2.41 0.46
N ASN A 155 5.44 -2.23 0.91
CA ASN A 155 4.26 -2.41 0.08
C ASN A 155 4.18 -1.39 -1.08
N PRO A 156 3.37 -1.63 -2.12
CA PRO A 156 3.28 -0.74 -3.28
C PRO A 156 2.87 0.69 -2.95
N TYR A 157 2.05 0.87 -1.91
CA TYR A 157 1.59 2.19 -1.47
C TYR A 157 2.73 2.99 -0.86
N GLU A 158 3.51 2.39 0.04
CA GLU A 158 4.68 3.01 0.66
C GLU A 158 5.75 3.38 -0.38
N ARG A 159 6.01 2.48 -1.36
CA ARG A 159 6.94 2.79 -2.45
C ARG A 159 6.49 4.01 -3.25
N ARG A 160 5.18 4.15 -3.49
CA ARG A 160 4.62 5.33 -4.18
C ARG A 160 4.84 6.61 -3.39
N ILE A 161 4.73 6.59 -2.06
CA ILE A 161 5.02 7.75 -1.21
C ILE A 161 6.47 8.20 -1.40
N ILE A 162 7.43 7.26 -1.33
CA ILE A 162 8.86 7.57 -1.53
C ILE A 162 9.11 8.15 -2.93
N HIS A 163 8.55 7.53 -3.98
CA HIS A 163 8.68 8.05 -5.35
C HIS A 163 8.12 9.46 -5.48
N SER A 164 6.92 9.71 -4.96
CA SER A 164 6.26 11.02 -5.00
C SER A 164 7.06 12.09 -4.25
N ALA A 165 7.59 11.75 -3.07
CA ALA A 165 8.37 12.67 -2.25
C ALA A 165 9.67 13.11 -2.94
N LEU A 166 10.22 12.29 -3.83
CA LEU A 166 11.48 12.56 -4.54
C LEU A 166 11.32 12.88 -6.03
N GLN A 167 10.10 12.83 -6.57
CA GLN A 167 9.84 13.05 -7.99
C GLN A 167 10.40 14.39 -8.53
N GLY A 168 10.26 15.46 -7.75
CA GLY A 168 10.79 16.80 -8.10
C GLY A 168 12.26 17.04 -7.75
N ASN A 169 12.97 16.05 -7.21
CA ASN A 169 14.36 16.25 -6.80
C ASN A 169 15.29 16.34 -8.02
N LYS A 170 16.14 17.37 -8.03
CA LYS A 170 17.08 17.62 -9.14
C LYS A 170 18.29 16.69 -9.12
N PHE A 171 18.64 16.11 -7.99
CA PHE A 171 19.92 15.39 -7.80
C PHE A 171 19.77 13.88 -7.73
N VAL A 172 18.60 13.38 -7.34
CA VAL A 172 18.37 11.95 -7.17
C VAL A 172 17.20 11.45 -8.00
N GLU A 173 17.25 10.18 -8.33
CA GLU A 173 16.15 9.43 -8.94
C GLU A 173 15.85 8.18 -8.11
N THR A 174 14.64 7.66 -8.26
CA THR A 174 14.17 6.50 -7.50
C THR A 174 13.69 5.42 -8.45
N VAL A 175 14.10 4.18 -8.19
CA VAL A 175 13.69 3.00 -8.96
C VAL A 175 13.17 1.94 -7.98
N SER A 176 12.11 1.22 -8.35
CA SER A 176 11.67 0.05 -7.59
C SER A 176 12.25 -1.22 -8.20
N GLU A 177 13.01 -1.96 -7.41
CA GLU A 177 13.69 -3.19 -7.81
C GLU A 177 13.18 -4.40 -6.99
N GLY A 178 13.37 -5.61 -7.53
CA GLY A 178 12.95 -6.87 -6.91
C GLY A 178 11.49 -7.24 -7.21
N GLU A 179 11.09 -8.40 -6.71
CA GLU A 179 9.73 -8.96 -6.81
C GLU A 179 9.04 -8.96 -5.45
N GLU A 180 7.71 -8.91 -5.43
CA GLU A 180 6.95 -9.03 -4.19
C GLU A 180 7.20 -10.40 -3.52
N PRO A 181 7.31 -10.48 -2.21
CA PRO A 181 7.15 -9.43 -1.19
C PRO A 181 8.43 -8.63 -0.89
N TYR A 182 9.55 -8.89 -1.58
CA TYR A 182 10.86 -8.29 -1.31
C TYR A 182 11.14 -7.02 -2.13
N ARG A 183 10.14 -6.54 -2.87
CA ARG A 183 10.28 -5.36 -3.72
C ARG A 183 10.53 -4.09 -2.89
N HIS A 184 11.54 -3.34 -3.27
CA HIS A 184 12.06 -2.20 -2.54
C HIS A 184 12.37 -1.01 -3.44
N VAL A 185 12.65 0.14 -2.85
CA VAL A 185 13.06 1.35 -3.56
C VAL A 185 14.56 1.55 -3.44
N VAL A 186 15.20 1.84 -4.56
CA VAL A 186 16.61 2.26 -4.64
C VAL A 186 16.64 3.73 -4.99
N VAL A 187 17.36 4.52 -4.20
CA VAL A 187 17.60 5.95 -4.44
C VAL A 187 19.02 6.13 -4.94
N LYS A 188 19.19 6.67 -6.13
CA LYS A 188 20.50 6.88 -6.78
C LYS A 188 20.64 8.29 -7.34
N LEU A 189 21.86 8.72 -7.63
CA LEU A 189 22.10 10.00 -8.29
C LEU A 189 21.53 9.99 -9.71
N LYS A 190 20.92 11.10 -10.10
CA LYS A 190 20.62 11.35 -11.53
C LYS A 190 21.90 11.40 -12.32
N ARG A 191 21.96 10.63 -13.41
CA ARG A 191 22.99 10.78 -14.44
C ARG A 191 22.49 11.84 -15.41
N TYR A 192 23.24 12.89 -15.56
CA TYR A 192 23.06 13.90 -16.63
C TYR A 192 23.75 13.40 -17.88
#